data_a0f85f3bda01af907abe4f868730543d
#
_entry.id   a0f85f3bda01af907abe4f868730543d
#
_cell.length_a   1.000
_cell.length_b   1.000
_cell.length_c   1.000
_cell.angle_alpha   90.00
_cell.angle_beta   90.00
_cell.angle_gamma   90.00
#
_symmetry.space_group_name_H-M   'P 1'
#
loop_
_entity.id
_entity.type
_entity.pdbx_description
1 polymer ?
#
loop_
_entity_poly.entity_id
_entity_poly.type
_entity_poly.pdbx_seq_one_letter_code
_entity_poly.pdbx_strand_id
1 'polypeptide(L)'
;MKILLAVDGSPISSHAVKHVVKLARQLAAPAELVLFHADPPLMQAVAVKLGVEQVSRYHADNSRYATRAARTALTRAQVPFTELLVVGEPAEAIVRHAGKIRAELIVMGSHGHGALQGLLLGSVATKVIAHVGMPVTVVR
;
A
#
# COMPACT_ATOMS: atom_id res chain seq x y z
N MET A 1 -14.18 10.71 5.25
CA MET A 1 -13.95 9.40 4.60
C MET A 1 -12.52 8.95 4.91
N LYS A 2 -12.37 7.73 5.40
CA LYS A 2 -11.05 7.14 5.70
C LYS A 2 -10.61 6.24 4.54
N ILE A 3 -9.46 6.55 3.95
CA ILE A 3 -8.91 5.86 2.76
C ILE A 3 -7.60 5.16 3.14
N LEU A 4 -7.49 3.86 2.85
CA LEU A 4 -6.22 3.15 2.87
C LEU A 4 -5.64 3.12 1.46
N LEU A 5 -4.49 3.76 1.25
CA LEU A 5 -3.75 3.76 0.00
C LEU A 5 -2.60 2.78 0.09
N ALA A 6 -2.72 1.62 -0.55
CA ALA A 6 -1.68 0.60 -0.56
C ALA A 6 -0.70 0.83 -1.72
N VAL A 7 0.59 0.91 -1.38
CA VAL A 7 1.68 1.12 -2.35
C VAL A 7 2.80 0.10 -2.16
N ASP A 8 3.49 -0.23 -3.24
CA ASP A 8 4.64 -1.14 -3.26
C ASP A 8 5.87 -0.55 -3.97
N GLY A 9 5.80 0.73 -4.35
CA GLY A 9 6.85 1.43 -5.08
C GLY A 9 6.86 1.16 -6.59
N SER A 10 5.93 0.35 -7.11
CA SER A 10 5.80 0.11 -8.54
C SER A 10 5.26 1.34 -9.29
N PRO A 11 5.49 1.44 -10.63
CA PRO A 11 4.88 2.50 -11.43
C PRO A 11 3.36 2.53 -11.34
N ILE A 12 2.72 1.37 -11.26
CA ILE A 12 1.25 1.25 -11.15
C ILE A 12 0.77 1.76 -9.80
N SER A 13 1.47 1.50 -8.70
CA SER A 13 1.11 2.09 -7.40
C SER A 13 1.20 3.62 -7.42
N SER A 14 2.08 4.20 -8.24
CA SER A 14 2.14 5.65 -8.45
C SER A 14 0.89 6.20 -9.15
N HIS A 15 0.23 5.42 -10.01
CA HIS A 15 -1.07 5.80 -10.59
C HIS A 15 -2.17 5.82 -9.52
N ALA A 16 -2.16 4.88 -8.58
CA ALA A 16 -3.06 4.88 -7.44
C ALA A 16 -2.88 6.13 -6.56
N VAL A 17 -1.63 6.56 -6.34
CA VAL A 17 -1.33 7.82 -5.63
C VAL A 17 -1.92 9.03 -6.34
N LYS A 18 -1.71 9.14 -7.67
CA LYS A 18 -2.28 10.23 -8.49
C LYS A 18 -3.80 10.25 -8.43
N HIS A 19 -4.42 9.06 -8.46
CA HIS A 19 -5.87 8.92 -8.32
C HIS A 19 -6.37 9.44 -6.97
N VAL A 20 -5.72 9.06 -5.88
CA VAL A 20 -6.08 9.55 -4.53
C VAL A 20 -5.91 11.06 -4.40
N VAL A 21 -4.84 11.64 -4.95
CA VAL A 21 -4.65 13.10 -4.98
C VAL A 21 -5.82 13.79 -5.70
N LYS A 22 -6.25 13.24 -6.85
CA LYS A 22 -7.41 13.77 -7.57
C LYS A 22 -8.70 13.63 -6.77
N LEU A 23 -8.92 12.46 -6.18
CA LEU A 23 -10.09 12.17 -5.35
C LEU A 23 -10.16 13.10 -4.15
N ALA A 24 -9.07 13.29 -3.42
CA ALA A 24 -9.01 14.16 -2.25
C ALA A 24 -9.41 15.61 -2.55
N ARG A 25 -9.12 16.10 -3.74
CA ARG A 25 -9.51 17.45 -4.20
C ARG A 25 -11.00 17.58 -4.55
N GLN A 26 -11.68 16.47 -4.78
CA GLN A 26 -13.10 16.42 -5.14
C GLN A 26 -14.01 16.18 -3.95
N LEU A 27 -13.46 15.81 -2.81
CA LEU A 27 -14.23 15.56 -1.61
C LEU A 27 -14.65 16.87 -0.94
N ALA A 28 -15.89 16.94 -0.49
CA ALA A 28 -16.43 18.10 0.23
C ALA A 28 -15.78 18.31 1.62
N ALA A 29 -15.25 17.24 2.20
CA ALA A 29 -14.51 17.27 3.44
C ALA A 29 -13.17 16.53 3.29
N PRO A 30 -12.11 16.93 4.04
CA PRO A 30 -10.82 16.27 3.97
C PRO A 30 -10.92 14.76 4.25
N ALA A 31 -10.24 13.96 3.42
CA ALA A 31 -10.10 12.54 3.68
C ALA A 31 -9.06 12.29 4.77
N GLU A 32 -9.31 11.32 5.63
CA GLU A 32 -8.29 10.71 6.49
C GLU A 32 -7.53 9.66 5.66
N LEU A 33 -6.35 10.02 5.17
CA LEU A 33 -5.56 9.18 4.30
C LEU A 33 -4.49 8.42 5.09
N VAL A 34 -4.48 7.10 4.94
CA VAL A 34 -3.43 6.21 5.47
C VAL A 34 -2.62 5.66 4.31
N LEU A 35 -1.37 6.10 4.18
CA LEU A 35 -0.39 5.54 3.26
C LEU A 35 0.11 4.21 3.83
N PHE A 36 -0.21 3.12 3.17
CA PHE A 36 0.06 1.77 3.63
C PHE A 36 1.10 1.06 2.76
N HIS A 37 2.04 0.39 3.41
CA HIS A 37 2.94 -0.55 2.77
C HIS A 37 3.14 -1.78 3.65
N ALA A 38 3.12 -2.96 3.04
CA ALA A 38 3.49 -4.22 3.67
C ALA A 38 4.71 -4.81 2.96
N ASP A 39 5.81 -4.92 3.68
CA ASP A 39 7.02 -5.57 3.17
C ASP A 39 6.95 -7.08 3.44
N PRO A 40 7.08 -7.94 2.42
CA PRO A 40 7.06 -9.38 2.62
C PRO A 40 8.11 -9.83 3.64
N PRO A 41 7.79 -10.79 4.53
CA PRO A 41 8.76 -11.26 5.50
C PRO A 41 9.91 -12.01 4.81
N LEU A 42 11.11 -11.88 5.36
CA LEU A 42 12.26 -12.68 4.95
C LEU A 42 12.04 -14.16 5.27
N MET A 43 12.61 -15.01 4.44
CA MET A 43 12.70 -16.44 4.76
C MET A 43 13.38 -16.64 6.12
N GLN A 44 12.82 -17.52 6.96
CA GLN A 44 13.29 -17.73 8.34
C GLN A 44 14.79 -18.03 8.41
N ALA A 45 15.32 -18.85 7.52
CA ALA A 45 16.76 -19.17 7.49
C ALA A 45 17.64 -17.93 7.23
N VAL A 46 17.17 -16.99 6.41
CA VAL A 46 17.87 -15.73 6.13
C VAL A 46 17.77 -14.80 7.33
N ALA A 47 16.58 -14.67 7.92
CA ALA A 47 16.34 -13.82 9.07
C ALA A 47 17.20 -14.25 10.29
N VAL A 48 17.32 -15.55 10.54
CA VAL A 48 18.18 -16.09 11.61
C VAL A 48 19.65 -15.75 11.38
N LYS A 49 20.15 -15.85 10.14
CA LYS A 49 21.55 -15.52 9.82
C LYS A 49 21.85 -14.03 9.97
N LEU A 50 20.91 -13.17 9.60
CA LEU A 50 21.08 -11.71 9.66
C LEU A 50 20.98 -11.17 11.09
N GLY A 51 20.15 -11.78 11.92
CA GLY A 51 19.83 -11.30 13.26
C GLY A 51 18.79 -10.17 13.26
N VAL A 52 18.19 -9.93 14.42
CA VAL A 52 17.04 -9.05 14.60
C VAL A 52 17.28 -7.62 14.11
N GLU A 53 18.45 -7.03 14.43
CA GLU A 53 18.76 -5.65 14.06
C GLU A 53 18.87 -5.47 12.55
N GLN A 54 19.56 -6.37 11.85
CA GLN A 54 19.72 -6.28 10.40
C GLN A 54 18.41 -6.55 9.66
N VAL A 55 17.59 -7.48 10.14
CA VAL A 55 16.24 -7.75 9.62
C VAL A 55 15.37 -6.51 9.76
N SER A 56 15.37 -5.87 10.94
CA SER A 56 14.60 -4.64 11.18
C SER A 56 15.05 -3.51 10.23
N ARG A 57 16.34 -3.32 10.06
CA ARG A 57 16.91 -2.33 9.14
C ARG A 57 16.54 -2.61 7.69
N TYR A 58 16.63 -3.86 7.26
CA TYR A 58 16.24 -4.31 5.93
C TYR A 58 14.78 -3.95 5.60
N HIS A 59 13.84 -4.30 6.48
CA HIS A 59 12.43 -3.98 6.27
C HIS A 59 12.14 -2.47 6.32
N ALA A 60 12.82 -1.73 7.20
CA ALA A 60 12.71 -0.28 7.25
C ALA A 60 13.17 0.39 5.95
N ASP A 61 14.29 -0.07 5.38
CA ASP A 61 14.83 0.45 4.12
C ASP A 61 13.91 0.12 2.93
N ASN A 62 13.39 -1.11 2.86
CA ASN A 62 12.44 -1.51 1.83
C ASN A 62 11.16 -0.65 1.89
N SER A 63 10.61 -0.47 3.07
CA SER A 63 9.40 0.34 3.26
C SER A 63 9.62 1.81 2.89
N ARG A 64 10.79 2.36 3.25
CA ARG A 64 11.18 3.73 2.88
C ARG A 64 11.29 3.88 1.37
N TYR A 65 11.90 2.91 0.70
CA TYR A 65 12.01 2.90 -0.76
C TYR A 65 10.64 2.80 -1.42
N ALA A 66 9.80 1.85 -1.01
CA ALA A 66 8.49 1.60 -1.59
C ALA A 66 7.53 2.79 -1.45
N THR A 67 7.62 3.55 -0.35
CA THR A 67 6.74 4.70 -0.08
C THR A 67 7.28 6.04 -0.55
N ARG A 68 8.54 6.12 -0.97
CA ARG A 68 9.22 7.38 -1.32
C ARG A 68 8.46 8.23 -2.34
N ALA A 69 8.07 7.63 -3.47
CA ALA A 69 7.36 8.35 -4.53
C ALA A 69 5.98 8.82 -4.08
N ALA A 70 5.27 7.99 -3.31
CA ALA A 70 3.97 8.32 -2.74
C ALA A 70 4.06 9.50 -1.77
N ARG A 71 5.00 9.47 -0.83
CA ARG A 71 5.26 10.59 0.10
C ARG A 71 5.49 11.90 -0.64
N THR A 72 6.41 11.88 -1.60
CA THR A 72 6.75 13.07 -2.40
C THR A 72 5.52 13.62 -3.11
N ALA A 73 4.72 12.76 -3.73
CA ALA A 73 3.53 13.18 -4.46
C ALA A 73 2.44 13.74 -3.55
N LEU A 74 2.16 13.08 -2.42
CA LEU A 74 1.16 13.53 -1.45
C LEU A 74 1.57 14.84 -0.78
N THR A 75 2.83 14.98 -0.37
CA THR A 75 3.36 16.22 0.23
C THR A 75 3.29 17.39 -0.76
N ARG A 76 3.72 17.18 -2.01
CA ARG A 76 3.63 18.22 -3.06
C ARG A 76 2.19 18.61 -3.35
N ALA A 77 1.26 17.68 -3.30
CA ALA A 77 -0.17 17.91 -3.50
C ALA A 77 -0.86 18.52 -2.27
N GLN A 78 -0.16 18.67 -1.16
CA GLN A 78 -0.68 19.14 0.13
C GLN A 78 -1.85 18.28 0.65
N VAL A 79 -1.82 16.98 0.38
CA VAL A 79 -2.77 16.00 0.90
C VAL A 79 -2.20 15.45 2.21
N PRO A 80 -2.82 15.71 3.38
CA PRO A 80 -2.36 15.16 4.65
C PRO A 80 -2.50 13.63 4.66
N PHE A 81 -1.53 12.95 5.26
CA PHE A 81 -1.57 11.49 5.42
C PHE A 81 -0.84 11.05 6.67
N THR A 82 -1.21 9.90 7.17
CA THR A 82 -0.45 9.12 8.15
C THR A 82 0.17 7.90 7.48
N GLU A 83 1.23 7.34 8.05
CA GLU A 83 1.89 6.15 7.50
C GLU A 83 1.64 4.94 8.36
N LEU A 84 1.39 3.81 7.72
CA LEU A 84 1.29 2.51 8.36
C LEU A 84 2.16 1.52 7.57
N LEU A 85 3.37 1.29 8.08
CA LEU A 85 4.37 0.41 7.47
C LEU A 85 4.47 -0.85 8.31
N VAL A 86 4.28 -2.00 7.67
CA VAL A 86 4.26 -3.29 8.37
C VAL A 86 5.09 -4.34 7.63
N VAL A 87 5.48 -5.38 8.34
CA VAL A 87 6.05 -6.60 7.75
C VAL A 87 4.97 -7.66 7.72
N GLY A 88 4.73 -8.25 6.56
CA GLY A 88 3.71 -9.29 6.39
C GLY A 88 3.40 -9.56 4.93
N GLU A 89 2.64 -10.63 4.70
CA GLU A 89 2.11 -10.93 3.37
C GLU A 89 1.19 -9.76 2.91
N PRO A 90 1.48 -9.11 1.77
CA PRO A 90 0.83 -7.86 1.40
C PRO A 90 -0.69 -7.91 1.38
N ALA A 91 -1.31 -8.92 0.76
CA ALA A 91 -2.76 -9.01 0.67
C ALA A 91 -3.42 -9.17 2.05
N GLU A 92 -2.89 -10.08 2.87
CA GLU A 92 -3.39 -10.33 4.23
C GLU A 92 -3.22 -9.10 5.13
N ALA A 93 -2.08 -8.43 5.00
CA ALA A 93 -1.78 -7.21 5.76
C ALA A 93 -2.74 -6.07 5.39
N ILE A 94 -3.03 -5.87 4.09
CA ILE A 94 -4.00 -4.88 3.62
C ILE A 94 -5.38 -5.17 4.22
N VAL A 95 -5.89 -6.40 4.05
CA VAL A 95 -7.22 -6.82 4.55
C VAL A 95 -7.33 -6.58 6.05
N ARG A 96 -6.36 -7.09 6.81
CA ARG A 96 -6.33 -6.97 8.28
C ARG A 96 -6.30 -5.52 8.75
N HIS A 97 -5.43 -4.70 8.16
CA HIS A 97 -5.25 -3.32 8.62
C HIS A 97 -6.37 -2.40 8.14
N ALA A 98 -6.91 -2.61 6.94
CA ALA A 98 -8.10 -1.89 6.48
C ALA A 98 -9.28 -2.08 7.44
N GLY A 99 -9.50 -3.31 7.92
CA GLY A 99 -10.51 -3.60 8.94
C GLY A 99 -10.19 -2.93 10.29
N LYS A 100 -8.94 -3.03 10.76
CA LYS A 100 -8.52 -2.43 12.05
C LYS A 100 -8.71 -0.92 12.11
N ILE A 101 -8.34 -0.21 11.04
CA ILE A 101 -8.49 1.26 10.98
C ILE A 101 -9.90 1.68 10.58
N ARG A 102 -10.79 0.74 10.27
CA ARG A 102 -12.13 1.00 9.73
C ARG A 102 -12.07 1.84 8.46
N ALA A 103 -11.24 1.43 7.51
CA ALA A 103 -11.19 2.09 6.22
C ALA A 103 -12.54 1.98 5.50
N GLU A 104 -12.95 3.07 4.86
CA GLU A 104 -14.19 3.13 4.07
C GLU A 104 -13.91 2.89 2.58
N LEU A 105 -12.63 2.99 2.18
CA LEU A 105 -12.16 2.77 0.82
C LEU A 105 -10.72 2.27 0.85
N ILE A 106 -10.43 1.25 0.04
CA ILE A 106 -9.05 0.86 -0.29
C ILE A 106 -8.77 1.37 -1.71
N VAL A 107 -7.60 2.00 -1.91
CA VAL A 107 -7.08 2.35 -3.23
C VAL A 107 -5.73 1.68 -3.43
N MET A 108 -5.55 0.99 -4.53
CA MET A 108 -4.33 0.26 -4.85
C MET A 108 -4.10 0.13 -6.36
N GLY A 109 -2.87 -0.18 -6.75
CA GLY A 109 -2.57 -0.53 -8.13
C GLY A 109 -3.14 -1.88 -8.53
N SER A 110 -3.43 -2.05 -9.82
CA SER A 110 -3.92 -3.34 -10.36
C SER A 110 -2.86 -4.44 -10.32
N HIS A 111 -1.58 -4.07 -10.36
CA HIS A 111 -0.42 -4.97 -10.34
C HIS A 111 0.69 -4.37 -9.48
N GLY A 112 1.65 -5.23 -9.07
CA GLY A 112 2.88 -4.83 -8.42
C GLY A 112 4.11 -5.07 -9.32
N HIS A 113 5.29 -5.24 -8.70
CA HIS A 113 6.56 -5.44 -9.39
C HIS A 113 6.67 -6.74 -10.22
N GLY A 114 5.84 -7.75 -9.97
CA GLY A 114 5.88 -9.06 -10.62
C GLY A 114 4.81 -9.27 -11.70
N ALA A 115 4.28 -8.21 -12.29
CA ALA A 115 3.19 -8.32 -13.26
C ALA A 115 3.61 -9.04 -14.52
N LEU A 116 2.94 -10.16 -14.81
CA LEU A 116 2.97 -10.79 -16.13
C LEU A 116 2.13 -9.96 -17.10
N GLN A 117 2.69 -9.69 -18.29
CA GLN A 117 1.96 -8.98 -19.36
C GLN A 117 0.69 -9.76 -19.71
N GLY A 118 -0.44 -9.05 -19.75
CA GLY A 118 -1.74 -9.61 -20.14
C GLY A 118 -2.69 -9.98 -19.00
N LEU A 119 -2.26 -9.96 -17.73
CA LEU A 119 -3.18 -10.16 -16.62
C LEU A 119 -3.96 -8.87 -16.32
N LEU A 120 -5.27 -9.01 -16.11
CA LEU A 120 -6.16 -7.89 -15.75
C LEU A 120 -5.90 -7.40 -14.31
N LEU A 121 -5.61 -8.32 -13.39
CA LEU A 121 -5.35 -8.06 -11.98
C LEU A 121 -4.19 -8.90 -11.47
N GLY A 122 -3.36 -8.31 -10.63
CA GLY A 122 -2.30 -9.01 -9.90
C GLY A 122 -2.84 -9.81 -8.72
N SER A 123 -2.00 -10.71 -8.20
CA SER A 123 -2.37 -11.62 -7.10
C SER A 123 -2.80 -10.90 -5.83
N VAL A 124 -2.14 -9.79 -5.47
CA VAL A 124 -2.48 -9.00 -4.28
C VAL A 124 -3.86 -8.35 -4.44
N ALA A 125 -4.11 -7.67 -5.57
CA ALA A 125 -5.40 -7.04 -5.83
C ALA A 125 -6.55 -8.07 -5.84
N THR A 126 -6.35 -9.22 -6.50
CA THR A 126 -7.33 -10.30 -6.52
C THR A 126 -7.67 -10.81 -5.12
N LYS A 127 -6.65 -11.08 -4.29
CA LYS A 127 -6.86 -11.54 -2.90
C LYS A 127 -7.54 -10.47 -2.03
N VAL A 128 -7.14 -9.21 -2.15
CA VAL A 128 -7.76 -8.12 -1.38
C VAL A 128 -9.24 -8.02 -1.71
N ILE A 129 -9.62 -7.94 -3.00
CA ILE A 129 -11.02 -7.83 -3.43
C ILE A 129 -11.86 -9.01 -2.93
N ALA A 130 -11.28 -10.22 -2.91
CA ALA A 130 -11.99 -11.41 -2.46
C ALA A 130 -12.28 -11.45 -0.93
N HIS A 131 -11.55 -10.68 -0.12
CA HIS A 131 -11.58 -10.82 1.33
C HIS A 131 -12.01 -9.57 2.11
N VAL A 132 -12.20 -8.43 1.45
CA VAL A 132 -12.63 -7.20 2.13
C VAL A 132 -14.13 -6.95 1.96
N GLY A 133 -14.75 -6.35 2.98
CA GLY A 133 -16.15 -5.94 2.94
C GLY A 133 -16.39 -4.47 2.54
N MET A 134 -15.29 -3.68 2.32
CA MET A 134 -15.39 -2.30 1.89
C MET A 134 -15.06 -2.15 0.40
N PRO A 135 -15.48 -1.04 -0.25
CA PRO A 135 -15.11 -0.73 -1.64
C PRO A 135 -13.60 -0.73 -1.88
N VAL A 136 -13.19 -1.23 -3.04
CA VAL A 136 -11.80 -1.22 -3.51
C VAL A 136 -11.73 -0.54 -4.87
N THR A 137 -10.93 0.52 -4.97
CA THR A 137 -10.57 1.13 -6.24
C THR A 137 -9.22 0.58 -6.71
N VAL A 138 -9.25 -0.12 -7.84
CA VAL A 138 -8.06 -0.67 -8.48
C VAL A 138 -7.68 0.21 -9.66
N VAL A 139 -6.46 0.76 -9.63
CA VAL A 139 -5.96 1.71 -10.63
C VAL A 139 -4.95 1.02 -11.56
N ARG A 140 -5.06 1.27 -12.86
CA ARG A 140 -4.11 0.82 -13.89
C ARG A 140 -3.12 1.90 -14.28
#